data_89e3269e75960bcc027412818804c6b3
#
_entry.id   89e3269e75960bcc027412818804c6b3
#
_cell.length_a   1.000
_cell.length_b   1.000
_cell.length_c   1.000
_cell.angle_alpha   90.00
_cell.angle_beta   90.00
_cell.angle_gamma   90.00
#
_symmetry.space_group_name_H-M   'P 1'
#
loop_
_entity.id
_entity.type
_entity.pdbx_description
1 polymer ?
#
loop_
_entity_poly.entity_id
_entity_poly.type
_entity_poly.pdbx_seq_one_letter_code
_entity_poly.pdbx_strand_id
1 'polypeptide(L)'
;VLEWVDKEKILDLDLWEGDRLFLRYMQERRSFFSLKLVYEEGNLVQAVVDGKDLEFFDILDENGNKTGKIKERSLVHEDGDIHGTVHIWIRRKTEKGYDLLLQKRSKEKDSFPGCYDISSAGHISAGDEPLETALRELEEELGIKAEPEQLKKVCMHEGSMNGNFYGREFKNHEISTVYMYEETVDITKLKLQKEEVEEVMWMDQEELIQKVRDGGIPNCIYLDEVEKF
;
A
#
# COMPACT_ATOMS: atom_id res chain seq x y z
N VAL A 1 -11.72 6.63 -38.08
CA VAL A 1 -13.16 6.94 -37.99
C VAL A 1 -13.37 7.73 -36.71
N LEU A 2 -14.10 8.86 -36.79
CA LEU A 2 -14.51 9.62 -35.62
C LEU A 2 -15.88 9.11 -35.17
N GLU A 3 -16.00 8.82 -33.88
CA GLU A 3 -17.24 8.32 -33.29
C GLU A 3 -17.58 9.12 -32.01
N TRP A 4 -18.87 9.30 -31.76
CA TRP A 4 -19.36 9.90 -30.52
C TRP A 4 -19.50 8.79 -29.47
N VAL A 5 -18.81 8.97 -28.33
CA VAL A 5 -18.86 8.04 -27.20
C VAL A 5 -19.53 8.74 -26.03
N ASP A 6 -20.38 8.01 -25.33
CA ASP A 6 -21.00 8.49 -24.10
C ASP A 6 -19.91 8.76 -23.06
N LYS A 7 -20.01 9.89 -22.36
CA LYS A 7 -19.05 10.30 -21.33
C LYS A 7 -18.81 9.21 -20.28
N GLU A 8 -19.85 8.46 -19.91
CA GLU A 8 -19.78 7.39 -18.91
C GLU A 8 -19.06 6.14 -19.41
N LYS A 9 -18.90 6.02 -20.74
CA LYS A 9 -18.25 4.86 -21.41
C LYS A 9 -16.86 5.18 -21.96
N ILE A 10 -16.38 6.40 -21.78
CA ILE A 10 -15.12 6.81 -22.40
C ILE A 10 -13.93 6.05 -21.82
N LEU A 11 -13.95 5.68 -20.54
CA LEU A 11 -12.90 4.89 -19.88
C LEU A 11 -12.95 3.39 -20.21
N ASP A 12 -14.04 2.91 -20.85
CA ASP A 12 -14.16 1.52 -21.31
C ASP A 12 -13.48 1.31 -22.66
N LEU A 13 -12.99 2.38 -23.30
CA LEU A 13 -12.28 2.32 -24.58
C LEU A 13 -10.85 1.79 -24.36
N ASP A 14 -10.27 1.25 -25.46
CA ASP A 14 -8.84 0.90 -25.50
C ASP A 14 -8.01 2.20 -25.58
N LEU A 15 -7.67 2.73 -24.42
CA LEU A 15 -6.96 3.99 -24.22
C LEU A 15 -5.52 3.74 -23.78
N TRP A 16 -4.62 4.64 -24.13
CA TRP A 16 -3.30 4.69 -23.52
C TRP A 16 -3.44 5.01 -22.03
N GLU A 17 -2.52 4.49 -21.21
CA GLU A 17 -2.55 4.70 -19.75
C GLU A 17 -2.63 6.18 -19.36
N GLY A 18 -1.84 7.04 -20.02
CA GLY A 18 -1.90 8.49 -19.79
C GLY A 18 -3.22 9.13 -20.19
N ASP A 19 -3.90 8.61 -21.23
CA ASP A 19 -5.24 9.08 -21.59
C ASP A 19 -6.27 8.66 -20.53
N ARG A 20 -6.16 7.46 -19.95
CA ARG A 20 -6.98 7.02 -18.82
C ARG A 20 -6.80 7.97 -17.63
N LEU A 21 -5.56 8.30 -17.27
CA LEU A 21 -5.25 9.26 -16.20
C LEU A 21 -5.83 10.64 -16.51
N PHE A 22 -5.58 11.17 -17.70
CA PHE A 22 -6.08 12.49 -18.11
C PHE A 22 -7.60 12.59 -18.05
N LEU A 23 -8.30 11.62 -18.62
CA LEU A 23 -9.77 11.60 -18.67
C LEU A 23 -10.37 11.45 -17.28
N ARG A 24 -9.73 10.65 -16.40
CA ARG A 24 -10.12 10.52 -15.00
C ARG A 24 -10.02 11.86 -14.27
N TYR A 25 -8.87 12.53 -14.35
CA TYR A 25 -8.69 13.85 -13.74
C TYR A 25 -9.68 14.88 -14.28
N MET A 26 -10.01 14.84 -15.58
CA MET A 26 -11.03 15.70 -16.17
C MET A 26 -12.45 15.43 -15.62
N GLN A 27 -12.78 14.19 -15.32
CA GLN A 27 -14.09 13.84 -14.76
C GLN A 27 -14.22 14.23 -13.29
N GLU A 28 -13.15 14.09 -12.52
CA GLU A 28 -13.14 14.28 -11.07
C GLU A 28 -12.93 15.73 -10.65
N ARG A 29 -12.12 16.46 -11.39
CA ARG A 29 -11.75 17.84 -11.07
C ARG A 29 -12.64 18.84 -11.79
N ARG A 30 -13.07 19.85 -11.03
CA ARG A 30 -13.81 21.01 -11.57
C ARG A 30 -12.92 22.21 -11.86
N SER A 31 -11.65 22.18 -11.44
CA SER A 31 -10.67 23.23 -11.62
C SER A 31 -9.64 22.84 -12.68
N PHE A 32 -8.92 23.85 -13.20
CA PHE A 32 -7.76 23.61 -14.06
C PHE A 32 -6.72 22.78 -13.29
N PHE A 33 -6.08 21.86 -13.99
CA PHE A 33 -4.91 21.11 -13.52
C PHE A 33 -3.88 20.99 -14.64
N SER A 34 -2.62 20.82 -14.28
CA SER A 34 -1.55 20.50 -15.20
C SER A 34 -1.22 19.01 -15.12
N LEU A 35 -1.01 18.36 -16.25
CA LEU A 35 -0.59 16.97 -16.33
C LEU A 35 0.59 16.87 -17.30
N LYS A 36 1.72 16.37 -16.81
CA LYS A 36 2.88 15.99 -17.62
C LYS A 36 2.94 14.47 -17.66
N LEU A 37 3.01 13.91 -18.85
CA LEU A 37 3.17 12.46 -19.08
C LEU A 37 4.48 12.25 -19.84
N VAL A 38 5.27 11.29 -19.42
CA VAL A 38 6.53 10.89 -20.06
C VAL A 38 6.40 9.44 -20.49
N TYR A 39 6.66 9.22 -21.77
CA TYR A 39 6.65 7.88 -22.35
C TYR A 39 8.04 7.48 -22.83
N GLU A 40 8.42 6.25 -22.57
CA GLU A 40 9.61 5.61 -23.12
C GLU A 40 9.19 4.32 -23.82
N GLU A 41 9.59 4.17 -25.09
CA GLU A 41 9.25 3.00 -25.92
C GLU A 41 7.75 2.65 -25.93
N GLY A 42 6.88 3.64 -25.78
CA GLY A 42 5.41 3.47 -25.77
C GLY A 42 4.81 3.18 -24.39
N ASN A 43 5.61 3.02 -23.35
CA ASN A 43 5.17 2.81 -21.98
C ASN A 43 5.16 4.16 -21.23
N LEU A 44 4.14 4.38 -20.41
CA LEU A 44 4.09 5.53 -19.50
C LEU A 44 5.07 5.28 -18.32
N VAL A 45 6.11 6.10 -18.22
CA VAL A 45 7.16 5.93 -17.18
C VAL A 45 7.14 7.01 -16.11
N GLN A 46 6.49 8.15 -16.35
CA GLN A 46 6.31 9.19 -15.35
C GLN A 46 5.03 9.97 -15.63
N ALA A 47 4.32 10.30 -14.58
CA ALA A 47 3.20 11.25 -14.63
C ALA A 47 3.34 12.26 -13.47
N VAL A 48 3.12 13.54 -13.79
CA VAL A 48 3.20 14.63 -12.80
C VAL A 48 1.91 15.44 -12.87
N VAL A 49 1.20 15.57 -11.75
CA VAL A 49 -0.04 16.35 -11.65
C VAL A 49 0.18 17.55 -10.73
N ASP A 50 -0.05 18.75 -11.26
CA ASP A 50 0.13 20.01 -10.52
C ASP A 50 1.51 20.12 -9.82
N GLY A 51 2.55 19.58 -10.49
CA GLY A 51 3.93 19.61 -10.01
C GLY A 51 4.28 18.51 -9.00
N LYS A 52 3.35 17.58 -8.72
CA LYS A 52 3.60 16.40 -7.86
C LYS A 52 3.72 15.15 -8.73
N ASP A 53 4.80 14.41 -8.54
CA ASP A 53 4.97 13.10 -9.18
C ASP A 53 3.90 12.12 -8.67
N LEU A 54 3.35 11.32 -9.58
CA LEU A 54 2.52 10.17 -9.25
C LEU A 54 3.40 8.95 -9.00
N GLU A 55 2.92 8.07 -8.14
CA GLU A 55 3.62 6.85 -7.77
C GLU A 55 3.42 5.76 -8.82
N PHE A 56 4.50 5.06 -9.16
CA PHE A 56 4.51 3.92 -10.09
C PHE A 56 5.02 2.67 -9.39
N PHE A 57 4.46 1.51 -9.73
CA PHE A 57 4.88 0.21 -9.23
C PHE A 57 5.44 -0.67 -10.34
N ASP A 58 6.40 -1.52 -10.02
CA ASP A 58 6.75 -2.65 -10.86
C ASP A 58 5.60 -3.66 -10.88
N ILE A 59 5.17 -4.07 -12.07
CA ILE A 59 4.18 -5.14 -12.23
C ILE A 59 4.87 -6.49 -12.12
N LEU A 60 4.33 -7.34 -11.24
CA LEU A 60 4.87 -8.67 -10.96
C LEU A 60 4.09 -9.76 -11.70
N ASP A 61 4.75 -10.88 -11.91
CA ASP A 61 4.07 -12.13 -12.31
C ASP A 61 3.57 -12.91 -11.07
N GLU A 62 2.87 -14.01 -11.27
CA GLU A 62 2.34 -14.88 -10.21
C GLU A 62 3.44 -15.48 -9.29
N ASN A 63 4.70 -15.44 -9.71
CA ASN A 63 5.85 -15.90 -8.92
C ASN A 63 6.57 -14.76 -8.19
N GLY A 64 6.07 -13.52 -8.29
CA GLY A 64 6.68 -12.33 -7.68
C GLY A 64 7.87 -11.78 -8.45
N ASN A 65 8.11 -12.19 -9.70
CA ASN A 65 9.17 -11.61 -10.51
C ASN A 65 8.69 -10.36 -11.24
N LYS A 66 9.57 -9.35 -11.34
CA LYS A 66 9.30 -8.14 -12.14
C LYS A 66 9.09 -8.51 -13.60
N THR A 67 7.97 -8.11 -14.19
CA THR A 67 7.66 -8.36 -15.63
C THR A 67 8.42 -7.40 -16.56
N GLY A 68 9.08 -6.39 -16.02
CA GLY A 68 9.68 -5.28 -16.75
C GLY A 68 8.69 -4.18 -17.12
N LYS A 69 7.44 -4.28 -16.72
CA LYS A 69 6.42 -3.24 -16.87
C LYS A 69 6.31 -2.47 -15.57
N ILE A 70 6.08 -1.15 -15.69
CA ILE A 70 5.68 -0.30 -14.58
C ILE A 70 4.31 0.30 -14.90
N LYS A 71 3.53 0.61 -13.86
CA LYS A 71 2.22 1.23 -14.03
C LYS A 71 1.92 2.17 -12.85
N GLU A 72 1.19 3.24 -13.13
CA GLU A 72 0.78 4.19 -12.10
C GLU A 72 -0.18 3.54 -11.10
N ARG A 73 -0.01 3.87 -9.81
CA ARG A 73 -0.68 3.29 -8.65
C ARG A 73 -2.20 3.13 -8.80
N SER A 74 -2.90 4.19 -9.25
CA SER A 74 -4.36 4.12 -9.36
C SER A 74 -4.84 3.17 -10.45
N LEU A 75 -4.06 3.04 -11.53
CA LEU A 75 -4.32 2.09 -12.60
C LEU A 75 -4.02 0.66 -12.19
N VAL A 76 -2.98 0.44 -11.37
CA VAL A 76 -2.66 -0.88 -10.80
C VAL A 76 -3.84 -1.41 -9.99
N HIS A 77 -4.39 -0.57 -9.09
CA HIS A 77 -5.55 -0.97 -8.26
C HIS A 77 -6.87 -1.02 -9.03
N GLU A 78 -7.01 -0.28 -10.13
CA GLU A 78 -8.18 -0.41 -11.00
C GLU A 78 -8.17 -1.73 -11.78
N ASP A 79 -7.02 -2.07 -12.34
CA ASP A 79 -6.85 -3.26 -13.17
C ASP A 79 -6.66 -4.53 -12.32
N GLY A 80 -6.20 -4.39 -11.05
CA GLY A 80 -5.91 -5.50 -10.14
C GLY A 80 -4.59 -6.17 -10.47
N ASP A 81 -3.61 -5.42 -10.97
CA ASP A 81 -2.29 -5.97 -11.28
C ASP A 81 -1.52 -6.35 -10.01
N ILE A 82 -0.72 -7.42 -10.11
CA ILE A 82 0.14 -7.86 -9.02
C ILE A 82 1.31 -6.87 -8.87
N HIS A 83 1.51 -6.39 -7.65
CA HIS A 83 2.57 -5.46 -7.33
C HIS A 83 3.23 -5.78 -5.98
N GLY A 84 4.40 -5.18 -5.73
CA GLY A 84 5.19 -5.42 -4.53
C GLY A 84 4.81 -4.50 -3.38
N THR A 85 4.76 -5.07 -2.16
CA THR A 85 4.62 -4.32 -0.92
C THR A 85 5.63 -4.79 0.13
N VAL A 86 5.79 -4.03 1.18
CA VAL A 86 6.51 -4.44 2.39
C VAL A 86 5.56 -4.41 3.57
N HIS A 87 5.60 -5.45 4.38
CA HIS A 87 4.90 -5.54 5.65
C HIS A 87 5.94 -5.59 6.77
N ILE A 88 5.81 -4.74 7.76
CA ILE A 88 6.71 -4.71 8.91
C ILE A 88 5.88 -4.95 10.16
N TRP A 89 6.18 -6.04 10.84
CA TRP A 89 5.65 -6.34 12.16
C TRP A 89 6.65 -5.94 13.23
N ILE A 90 6.24 -5.15 14.18
CA ILE A 90 7.03 -4.82 15.36
C ILE A 90 6.51 -5.69 16.51
N ARG A 91 7.40 -6.51 17.06
CA ARG A 91 7.08 -7.51 18.08
C ARG A 91 7.90 -7.29 19.33
N ARG A 92 7.28 -7.43 20.48
CA ARG A 92 7.98 -7.47 21.76
C ARG A 92 7.62 -8.72 22.56
N LYS A 93 8.61 -9.27 23.25
CA LYS A 93 8.39 -10.41 24.15
C LYS A 93 7.75 -9.94 25.46
N THR A 94 6.78 -10.71 25.96
CA THR A 94 6.11 -10.52 27.24
C THR A 94 6.25 -11.77 28.11
N GLU A 95 5.74 -11.75 29.34
CA GLU A 95 5.70 -12.94 30.20
C GLU A 95 4.75 -14.02 29.65
N LYS A 96 3.75 -13.65 28.86
CA LYS A 96 2.71 -14.54 28.33
C LYS A 96 2.95 -14.99 26.88
N GLY A 97 3.89 -14.40 26.18
CA GLY A 97 4.14 -14.66 24.77
C GLY A 97 4.70 -13.43 24.06
N TYR A 98 4.00 -12.94 23.10
CA TYR A 98 4.39 -11.77 22.32
C TYR A 98 3.24 -10.78 22.19
N ASP A 99 3.57 -9.49 22.22
CA ASP A 99 2.69 -8.43 21.74
C ASP A 99 3.16 -7.97 20.36
N LEU A 100 2.21 -7.63 19.52
CA LEU A 100 2.42 -6.98 18.23
C LEU A 100 1.99 -5.52 18.31
N LEU A 101 2.76 -4.63 17.71
CA LEU A 101 2.38 -3.23 17.55
C LEU A 101 1.43 -3.12 16.34
N LEU A 102 0.29 -2.53 16.56
CA LEU A 102 -0.68 -2.22 15.51
C LEU A 102 -0.70 -0.73 15.27
N GLN A 103 -0.88 -0.33 14.01
CA GLN A 103 -1.26 1.02 13.66
C GLN A 103 -2.76 1.11 13.40
N LYS A 104 -3.35 2.25 13.66
CA LYS A 104 -4.68 2.60 13.19
C LYS A 104 -4.54 3.57 12.04
N ARG A 105 -5.04 3.17 10.89
CA ARG A 105 -4.97 3.94 9.65
C ARG A 105 -5.70 5.28 9.81
N SER A 106 -5.12 6.33 9.27
CA SER A 106 -5.78 7.64 9.23
C SER A 106 -7.14 7.57 8.51
N LYS A 107 -8.06 8.43 8.91
CA LYS A 107 -9.37 8.59 8.25
C LYS A 107 -9.25 9.22 6.85
N GLU A 108 -8.08 9.75 6.53
CA GLU A 108 -7.78 10.37 5.23
C GLU A 108 -7.25 9.36 4.19
N LYS A 109 -7.03 8.10 4.60
CA LYS A 109 -6.55 7.04 3.69
C LYS A 109 -7.57 6.69 2.60
N ASP A 110 -7.06 6.41 1.41
CA ASP A 110 -7.84 6.02 0.22
C ASP A 110 -8.59 4.69 0.41
N SER A 111 -8.02 3.78 1.22
CA SER A 111 -8.58 2.46 1.49
C SER A 111 -8.54 2.17 2.98
N PHE A 112 -9.54 1.43 3.48
CA PHE A 112 -9.65 0.99 4.87
C PHE A 112 -9.42 2.12 5.92
N PRO A 113 -10.04 3.32 5.77
CA PRO A 113 -9.84 4.41 6.72
C PRO A 113 -10.31 4.03 8.13
N GLY A 114 -9.47 4.30 9.14
CA GLY A 114 -9.77 4.05 10.54
C GLY A 114 -9.72 2.57 10.97
N CYS A 115 -9.33 1.65 10.09
CA CYS A 115 -9.07 0.25 10.43
C CYS A 115 -7.71 0.09 11.12
N TYR A 116 -7.61 -0.94 11.97
CA TYR A 116 -6.31 -1.40 12.45
C TYR A 116 -5.58 -2.18 11.37
N ASP A 117 -4.26 -1.99 11.35
CA ASP A 117 -3.36 -2.59 10.39
C ASP A 117 -2.10 -3.08 11.11
N ILE A 118 -1.22 -3.77 10.38
CA ILE A 118 0.10 -4.18 10.85
C ILE A 118 0.91 -2.95 11.31
N SER A 119 2.12 -3.15 11.84
CA SER A 119 2.87 -2.04 12.45
C SER A 119 3.23 -0.93 11.48
N SER A 120 3.68 -1.29 10.28
CA SER A 120 3.95 -0.38 9.16
C SER A 120 3.88 -1.15 7.85
N ALA A 121 3.43 -0.52 6.79
CA ALA A 121 3.30 -1.13 5.48
C ALA A 121 3.44 -0.08 4.36
N GLY A 122 4.04 -0.47 3.26
CA GLY A 122 4.15 0.42 2.11
C GLY A 122 4.30 -0.31 0.79
N HIS A 123 3.97 0.40 -0.28
CA HIS A 123 4.19 -0.08 -1.63
C HIS A 123 5.66 0.09 -2.03
N ILE A 124 6.17 -0.85 -2.80
CA ILE A 124 7.52 -0.76 -3.39
C ILE A 124 7.39 0.04 -4.68
N SER A 125 7.97 1.24 -4.70
CA SER A 125 8.00 2.07 -5.91
C SER A 125 8.80 1.39 -7.01
N ALA A 126 8.49 1.69 -8.26
CA ALA A 126 9.16 1.11 -9.41
C ALA A 126 10.68 1.33 -9.34
N GLY A 127 11.45 0.25 -9.36
CA GLY A 127 12.91 0.25 -9.26
C GLY A 127 13.46 0.16 -7.85
N ASP A 128 12.64 0.35 -6.80
CA ASP A 128 13.09 0.22 -5.41
C ASP A 128 13.23 -1.25 -4.99
N GLU A 129 13.98 -1.45 -3.88
CA GLU A 129 14.16 -2.75 -3.26
C GLU A 129 13.36 -2.87 -1.95
N PRO A 130 12.86 -4.07 -1.63
CA PRO A 130 11.97 -4.26 -0.48
C PRO A 130 12.56 -3.79 0.86
N LEU A 131 13.85 -4.04 1.13
CA LEU A 131 14.48 -3.66 2.40
C LEU A 131 14.61 -2.14 2.54
N GLU A 132 14.98 -1.45 1.48
CA GLU A 132 15.09 0.01 1.46
C GLU A 132 13.72 0.65 1.67
N THR A 133 12.69 0.12 1.00
CA THR A 133 11.30 0.54 1.21
C THR A 133 10.87 0.33 2.67
N ALA A 134 11.14 -0.83 3.27
CA ALA A 134 10.76 -1.12 4.64
C ALA A 134 11.43 -0.18 5.65
N LEU A 135 12.71 0.14 5.47
CA LEU A 135 13.42 1.11 6.31
C LEU A 135 12.82 2.52 6.19
N ARG A 136 12.49 2.94 4.98
CA ARG A 136 11.86 4.22 4.68
C ARG A 136 10.49 4.32 5.34
N GLU A 137 9.62 3.31 5.16
CA GLU A 137 8.27 3.31 5.73
C GLU A 137 8.29 3.36 7.27
N LEU A 138 9.19 2.61 7.92
CA LEU A 138 9.36 2.69 9.38
C LEU A 138 9.73 4.10 9.86
N GLU A 139 10.63 4.77 9.13
CA GLU A 139 11.02 6.15 9.48
C GLU A 139 9.90 7.14 9.19
N GLU A 140 9.22 7.05 8.04
CA GLU A 140 8.17 7.97 7.62
C GLU A 140 6.91 7.82 8.49
N GLU A 141 6.37 6.60 8.63
CA GLU A 141 5.11 6.38 9.34
C GLU A 141 5.24 6.48 10.86
N LEU A 142 6.33 5.95 11.45
CA LEU A 142 6.50 5.80 12.91
C LEU A 142 7.66 6.60 13.49
N GLY A 143 8.54 7.16 12.67
CA GLY A 143 9.75 7.86 13.11
C GLY A 143 10.83 6.93 13.65
N ILE A 144 10.79 5.63 13.30
CA ILE A 144 11.78 4.64 13.72
C ILE A 144 12.89 4.58 12.68
N LYS A 145 14.11 4.95 13.09
CA LYS A 145 15.31 4.79 12.26
C LYS A 145 15.92 3.42 12.58
N ALA A 146 15.67 2.46 11.71
CA ALA A 146 16.21 1.13 11.83
C ALA A 146 17.43 0.93 10.91
N GLU A 147 18.34 0.07 11.35
CA GLU A 147 19.45 -0.42 10.49
C GLU A 147 18.99 -1.69 9.74
N PRO A 148 19.54 -1.99 8.57
CA PRO A 148 19.16 -3.15 7.75
C PRO A 148 19.15 -4.48 8.52
N GLU A 149 20.09 -4.67 9.44
CA GLU A 149 20.26 -5.89 10.23
C GLU A 149 19.16 -6.09 11.30
N GLN A 150 18.42 -5.02 11.63
CA GLN A 150 17.33 -5.06 12.60
C GLN A 150 16.00 -5.52 11.98
N LEU A 151 15.89 -5.46 10.64
CA LEU A 151 14.74 -5.97 9.89
C LEU A 151 15.02 -7.39 9.41
N LYS A 152 14.42 -8.36 10.08
CA LYS A 152 14.54 -9.77 9.71
C LYS A 152 13.45 -10.15 8.73
N LYS A 153 13.80 -10.50 7.49
CA LYS A 153 12.85 -11.06 6.54
C LYS A 153 12.31 -12.39 7.07
N VAL A 154 10.98 -12.49 7.20
CA VAL A 154 10.29 -13.68 7.74
C VAL A 154 9.77 -14.55 6.61
N CYS A 155 8.99 -13.97 5.70
CA CYS A 155 8.39 -14.70 4.58
C CYS A 155 8.03 -13.76 3.43
N MET A 156 7.52 -14.36 2.37
CA MET A 156 6.69 -13.68 1.38
C MET A 156 5.23 -14.03 1.67
N HIS A 157 4.35 -13.07 1.46
CA HIS A 157 2.91 -13.25 1.58
C HIS A 157 2.21 -12.73 0.32
N GLU A 158 1.34 -13.53 -0.26
CA GLU A 158 0.47 -13.11 -1.35
C GLU A 158 -0.90 -12.77 -0.76
N GLY A 159 -1.34 -11.54 -0.96
CA GLY A 159 -2.61 -11.04 -0.47
C GLY A 159 -3.48 -10.51 -1.60
N SER A 160 -4.78 -10.76 -1.50
CA SER A 160 -5.77 -10.15 -2.39
C SER A 160 -6.94 -9.64 -1.58
N MET A 161 -7.28 -8.38 -1.78
CA MET A 161 -8.34 -7.72 -1.05
C MET A 161 -9.07 -6.73 -1.95
N ASN A 162 -10.35 -6.96 -2.14
CA ASN A 162 -11.19 -6.10 -2.98
C ASN A 162 -12.15 -5.29 -2.11
N GLY A 163 -12.40 -4.07 -2.50
CA GLY A 163 -13.31 -3.18 -1.78
C GLY A 163 -13.93 -2.12 -2.68
N ASN A 164 -14.83 -1.34 -2.11
CA ASN A 164 -15.33 -0.13 -2.73
C ASN A 164 -15.14 1.01 -1.74
N PHE A 165 -14.25 1.94 -2.09
CA PHE A 165 -13.93 3.09 -1.26
C PHE A 165 -14.29 4.37 -2.01
N TYR A 166 -15.07 5.23 -1.36
CA TYR A 166 -15.50 6.51 -1.93
C TYR A 166 -16.18 6.37 -3.31
N GLY A 167 -16.91 5.24 -3.52
CA GLY A 167 -17.62 4.95 -4.77
C GLY A 167 -16.75 4.41 -5.90
N ARG A 168 -15.51 4.00 -5.61
CA ARG A 168 -14.58 3.38 -6.57
C ARG A 168 -14.27 1.95 -6.19
N GLU A 169 -14.21 1.10 -7.18
CA GLU A 169 -13.70 -0.26 -7.03
C GLU A 169 -12.19 -0.20 -6.78
N PHE A 170 -11.76 -0.92 -5.77
CA PHE A 170 -10.36 -1.07 -5.39
C PHE A 170 -10.02 -2.55 -5.40
N LYS A 171 -9.07 -2.93 -6.25
CA LYS A 171 -8.56 -4.29 -6.38
C LYS A 171 -7.12 -4.30 -5.91
N ASN A 172 -6.88 -4.90 -4.77
CA ASN A 172 -5.53 -5.08 -4.26
C ASN A 172 -5.10 -6.52 -4.52
N HIS A 173 -3.99 -6.68 -5.24
CA HIS A 173 -3.33 -7.96 -5.41
C HIS A 173 -1.82 -7.73 -5.22
N GLU A 174 -1.32 -8.13 -4.08
CA GLU A 174 0.03 -7.81 -3.65
C GLU A 174 0.85 -9.04 -3.28
N ILE A 175 2.15 -8.94 -3.52
CA ILE A 175 3.14 -9.86 -2.99
C ILE A 175 4.00 -9.06 -2.01
N SER A 176 3.79 -9.32 -0.73
CA SER A 176 4.44 -8.60 0.36
C SER A 176 5.71 -9.30 0.81
N THR A 177 6.80 -8.54 0.92
CA THR A 177 7.98 -8.99 1.67
C THR A 177 7.75 -8.66 3.14
N VAL A 178 7.62 -9.68 3.98
CA VAL A 178 7.28 -9.53 5.39
C VAL A 178 8.53 -9.49 6.23
N TYR A 179 8.67 -8.42 7.04
CA TYR A 179 9.77 -8.21 7.97
C TYR A 179 9.30 -8.21 9.42
N MET A 180 10.17 -8.66 10.32
CA MET A 180 10.01 -8.58 11.76
C MET A 180 11.06 -7.65 12.36
N TYR A 181 10.61 -6.71 13.19
CA TYR A 181 11.43 -5.81 13.98
C TYR A 181 11.21 -6.10 15.48
N GLU A 182 12.29 -6.43 16.20
CA GLU A 182 12.22 -6.90 17.60
C GLU A 182 12.98 -6.01 18.58
N GLU A 183 13.42 -4.83 18.14
CA GLU A 183 14.06 -3.87 19.04
C GLU A 183 13.06 -3.21 19.97
N THR A 184 13.54 -2.68 21.08
CA THR A 184 12.69 -2.01 22.06
C THR A 184 12.08 -0.74 21.52
N VAL A 185 10.75 -0.68 21.45
CA VAL A 185 9.99 0.49 21.01
C VAL A 185 9.21 1.10 22.15
N ASP A 186 9.49 2.38 22.42
CA ASP A 186 8.70 3.21 23.34
C ASP A 186 7.66 3.99 22.50
N ILE A 187 6.41 3.51 22.49
CA ILE A 187 5.33 4.08 21.66
C ILE A 187 5.03 5.55 22.00
N THR A 188 5.43 6.03 23.19
CA THR A 188 5.22 7.43 23.58
C THR A 188 6.18 8.40 22.89
N LYS A 189 7.25 7.86 22.28
CA LYS A 189 8.28 8.63 21.58
C LYS A 189 8.17 8.56 20.06
N LEU A 190 7.24 7.76 19.53
CA LEU A 190 7.02 7.64 18.10
C LEU A 190 6.56 8.97 17.49
N LYS A 191 7.01 9.21 16.27
CA LYS A 191 6.61 10.37 15.47
C LYS A 191 5.72 9.90 14.35
N LEU A 192 4.43 9.81 14.64
CA LEU A 192 3.45 9.32 13.68
C LEU A 192 3.22 10.33 12.55
N GLN A 193 3.29 9.86 11.32
CA GLN A 193 2.83 10.60 10.14
C GLN A 193 1.30 10.62 10.15
N LYS A 194 0.71 11.72 10.58
CA LYS A 194 -0.73 11.80 10.89
C LYS A 194 -1.65 11.60 9.69
N GLU A 195 -1.15 11.86 8.49
CA GLU A 195 -1.82 11.60 7.23
C GLU A 195 -2.01 10.10 6.99
N GLU A 196 -1.08 9.27 7.51
CA GLU A 196 -1.07 7.82 7.34
C GLU A 196 -1.56 7.08 8.59
N VAL A 197 -1.07 7.47 9.78
CA VAL A 197 -1.25 6.77 11.05
C VAL A 197 -1.93 7.67 12.08
N GLU A 198 -3.17 7.32 12.51
CA GLU A 198 -3.91 8.03 13.55
C GLU A 198 -3.32 7.78 14.94
N GLU A 199 -3.11 6.50 15.28
CA GLU A 199 -2.58 6.03 16.55
C GLU A 199 -1.91 4.66 16.43
N VAL A 200 -1.17 4.25 17.46
CA VAL A 200 -0.60 2.91 17.57
C VAL A 200 -0.93 2.29 18.92
N MET A 201 -1.00 0.95 18.97
CA MET A 201 -1.25 0.22 20.20
C MET A 201 -0.56 -1.14 20.20
N TRP A 202 -0.14 -1.58 21.38
CA TRP A 202 0.28 -2.96 21.59
C TRP A 202 -0.93 -3.86 21.83
N MET A 203 -0.94 -5.03 21.20
CA MET A 203 -1.94 -6.07 21.42
C MET A 203 -1.24 -7.43 21.56
N ASP A 204 -1.70 -8.25 22.48
CA ASP A 204 -1.28 -9.65 22.57
C ASP A 204 -1.55 -10.37 21.26
N GLN A 205 -0.59 -11.16 20.79
CA GLN A 205 -0.65 -11.78 19.46
C GLN A 205 -1.83 -12.75 19.34
N GLU A 206 -2.12 -13.55 20.35
CA GLU A 206 -3.23 -14.50 20.33
C GLU A 206 -4.58 -13.77 20.39
N GLU A 207 -4.66 -12.68 21.17
CA GLU A 207 -5.82 -11.80 21.19
C GLU A 207 -6.06 -11.16 19.83
N LEU A 208 -5.01 -10.70 19.16
CA LEU A 208 -5.11 -10.13 17.79
C LEU A 208 -5.65 -11.16 16.80
N ILE A 209 -5.04 -12.34 16.74
CA ILE A 209 -5.46 -13.43 15.86
C ILE A 209 -6.96 -13.74 16.08
N GLN A 210 -7.39 -13.83 17.33
CA GLN A 210 -8.79 -14.09 17.63
C GLN A 210 -9.70 -12.96 17.19
N LYS A 211 -9.32 -11.69 17.41
CA LYS A 211 -10.10 -10.52 17.01
C LYS A 211 -10.20 -10.37 15.49
N VAL A 212 -9.11 -10.65 14.76
CA VAL A 212 -9.12 -10.64 13.28
C VAL A 212 -10.05 -11.74 12.76
N ARG A 213 -9.93 -12.96 13.29
CA ARG A 213 -10.76 -14.10 12.91
C ARG A 213 -12.25 -13.86 13.12
N ASP A 214 -12.62 -13.27 14.25
CA ASP A 214 -14.03 -13.07 14.64
C ASP A 214 -14.59 -11.73 14.18
N GLY A 215 -13.79 -10.88 13.52
CA GLY A 215 -14.19 -9.51 13.19
C GLY A 215 -14.41 -8.63 14.41
N GLY A 216 -13.71 -8.90 15.51
CA GLY A 216 -13.84 -8.20 16.80
C GLY A 216 -13.26 -6.78 16.81
N ILE A 217 -12.51 -6.41 15.77
CA ILE A 217 -12.02 -5.04 15.51
C ILE A 217 -12.11 -4.73 14.01
N PRO A 218 -12.37 -3.47 13.62
CA PRO A 218 -12.20 -3.05 12.23
C PRO A 218 -10.73 -3.19 11.84
N ASN A 219 -10.41 -4.02 10.86
CA ASN A 219 -9.03 -4.26 10.46
C ASN A 219 -8.92 -4.56 8.95
N CYS A 220 -7.70 -4.45 8.43
CA CYS A 220 -7.30 -4.89 7.09
C CYS A 220 -6.11 -5.86 7.13
N ILE A 221 -5.96 -6.60 8.23
CA ILE A 221 -4.87 -7.54 8.48
C ILE A 221 -5.19 -8.89 7.82
N TYR A 222 -4.23 -9.46 7.13
CA TYR A 222 -4.32 -10.82 6.61
C TYR A 222 -4.11 -11.84 7.75
N LEU A 223 -5.17 -12.61 8.04
CA LEU A 223 -5.15 -13.58 9.15
C LEU A 223 -4.06 -14.64 8.94
N ASP A 224 -3.94 -15.16 7.72
CA ASP A 224 -2.96 -16.19 7.36
C ASP A 224 -1.51 -15.69 7.38
N GLU A 225 -1.28 -14.37 7.39
CA GLU A 225 0.04 -13.79 7.61
C GLU A 225 0.39 -13.75 9.10
N VAL A 226 -0.49 -13.19 9.93
CA VAL A 226 -0.21 -13.05 11.37
C VAL A 226 -0.14 -14.41 12.09
N GLU A 227 -0.77 -15.45 11.56
CA GLU A 227 -0.70 -16.81 12.08
C GLU A 227 0.65 -17.52 11.83
N LYS A 228 1.54 -16.92 11.00
CA LYS A 228 2.86 -17.50 10.68
C LYS A 228 3.95 -17.19 11.71
N PHE A 229 3.69 -16.34 12.70
CA PHE A 229 4.70 -15.81 13.64
C PHE A 229 4.79 -16.54 14.97
#